data_711eb406e345b0b816b2060c20407552
#
_entry.id   711eb406e345b0b816b2060c20407552
#
_cell.length_a   1.000
_cell.length_b   1.000
_cell.length_c   1.000
_cell.angle_alpha   90.00
_cell.angle_beta   90.00
_cell.angle_gamma   90.00
#
_symmetry.space_group_name_H-M   'P 1'
#
loop_
_entity.id
_entity.type
_entity.pdbx_description
1 polymer ?
#
loop_
_entity_poly.entity_id
_entity_poly.type
_entity_poly.pdbx_seq_one_letter_code
_entity_poly.pdbx_strand_id
1 'polypeptide(L)'
;MNTEAARESRILGEYLERTPRSAQRHDEARGMLPSGIVHDARRTWPYGLYVDHALGSRKWDIDGNEYVDYHGGHGALLLGHQHPKVVEAVQAQLRKGMHFAAGHELQIEWTRLIQELIPSAERVRFTSSGTEATLLALRLARASTGKGKIVRFVSHFHGWHDHVAFGVKEHLDGTPTVGVLADVAANVILIKPNDVAGVARVLGERSDVAAVMIEPVGSSSGAIPTPPAVLRELREITRRHGVLLIFDEVVTGFRVAPGGAQALYGIMPDLTTLAKIVAGGMPGGAVAGRKDILDWLDHEASAAAGRERIAHEGTHNAHPMSAAAGIATLKLIRDTDACERASASAALLRVGMNAALEEEGVPWAVYGVHSFFNFFTNPENREIRPTTFDAQAVPIEWFKADKRERLLARMRLAMLVHGIDLKSWRGGIARPAGSTWRRPPQQRRCWPWAMRWR
;
A
#
# COMPACT_ATOMS: atom_id res chain seq x y z
N MET A 1 25.98 3.03 12.61
CA MET A 1 26.59 2.84 11.26
C MET A 1 27.92 3.53 11.24
N ASN A 2 28.99 2.84 10.84
CA ASN A 2 30.34 3.45 10.79
C ASN A 2 30.37 4.47 9.64
N THR A 3 30.40 5.76 9.96
CA THR A 3 30.28 6.89 9.03
C THR A 3 31.46 6.99 8.06
N GLU A 4 32.60 6.42 8.40
CA GLU A 4 33.83 6.45 7.60
C GLU A 4 33.75 5.60 6.33
N ALA A 5 33.31 4.34 6.43
CA ALA A 5 33.18 3.45 5.25
C ALA A 5 32.08 3.88 4.26
N ALA A 6 31.23 4.80 4.66
CA ALA A 6 30.16 5.33 3.82
C ALA A 6 30.59 6.61 3.09
N ARG A 7 31.51 7.39 3.63
CA ARG A 7 32.09 8.58 2.98
C ARG A 7 32.92 8.23 1.74
N GLU A 8 33.45 7.01 1.66
CA GLU A 8 34.24 6.54 0.52
C GLU A 8 33.41 6.06 -0.68
N SER A 9 32.08 6.02 -0.59
CA SER A 9 31.24 5.59 -1.71
C SER A 9 31.04 6.71 -2.73
N ARG A 10 31.51 6.52 -3.97
CA ARG A 10 31.26 7.42 -5.10
C ARG A 10 29.77 7.78 -5.25
N ILE A 11 28.87 6.81 -5.06
CA ILE A 11 27.42 6.99 -5.13
C ILE A 11 26.93 7.99 -4.06
N LEU A 12 27.47 7.89 -2.85
CA LEU A 12 27.13 8.82 -1.78
C LEU A 12 27.65 10.24 -2.10
N GLY A 13 28.89 10.35 -2.57
CA GLY A 13 29.46 11.65 -2.98
C GLY A 13 28.59 12.32 -4.03
N GLU A 14 28.24 11.60 -5.08
CA GLU A 14 27.37 12.10 -6.16
C GLU A 14 25.98 12.51 -5.63
N TYR A 15 25.38 11.77 -4.70
CA TYR A 15 24.11 12.15 -4.10
C TYR A 15 24.21 13.45 -3.31
N LEU A 16 25.25 13.59 -2.50
CA LEU A 16 25.47 14.80 -1.68
C LEU A 16 25.71 16.04 -2.55
N GLU A 17 26.50 15.91 -3.62
CA GLU A 17 26.77 16.99 -4.58
C GLU A 17 25.50 17.45 -5.32
N ARG A 18 24.61 16.52 -5.64
CA ARG A 18 23.38 16.81 -6.40
C ARG A 18 22.23 17.33 -5.57
N THR A 19 22.25 17.12 -4.22
CA THR A 19 21.10 17.41 -3.35
C THR A 19 21.45 18.27 -2.12
N PRO A 20 22.30 19.36 -2.27
CA PRO A 20 22.76 20.16 -1.14
C PRO A 20 21.64 20.92 -0.42
N ARG A 21 20.62 21.39 -1.16
CA ARG A 21 19.47 22.08 -0.56
C ARG A 21 18.58 21.12 0.20
N SER A 22 18.40 19.90 -0.32
CA SER A 22 17.68 18.84 0.39
C SER A 22 18.38 18.46 1.70
N ALA A 23 19.73 18.40 1.71
CA ALA A 23 20.52 18.22 2.93
C ALA A 23 20.26 19.31 3.95
N GLN A 24 20.36 20.57 3.54
CA GLN A 24 20.10 21.74 4.40
C GLN A 24 18.70 21.71 5.01
N ARG A 25 17.68 21.41 4.22
CA ARG A 25 16.29 21.30 4.72
C ARG A 25 16.10 20.15 5.68
N HIS A 26 16.79 19.04 5.45
CA HIS A 26 16.75 17.91 6.40
C HIS A 26 17.36 18.29 7.75
N ASP A 27 18.49 18.98 7.76
CA ASP A 27 19.14 19.44 9.02
C ASP A 27 18.23 20.42 9.77
N GLU A 28 17.60 21.35 9.07
CA GLU A 28 16.61 22.26 9.65
C GLU A 28 15.42 21.47 10.24
N ALA A 29 14.87 20.52 9.48
CA ALA A 29 13.73 19.70 9.90
C ALA A 29 14.04 18.84 11.13
N ARG A 30 15.28 18.36 11.31
CA ARG A 30 15.69 17.59 12.49
C ARG A 30 15.57 18.38 13.79
N GLY A 31 15.66 19.69 13.73
CA GLY A 31 15.42 20.56 14.88
C GLY A 31 13.95 20.69 15.29
N MET A 32 13.02 20.34 14.41
CA MET A 32 11.59 20.57 14.59
C MET A 32 10.75 19.29 14.55
N LEU A 33 11.18 18.30 13.78
CA LEU A 33 10.46 17.04 13.56
C LEU A 33 11.27 15.85 14.07
N PRO A 34 10.64 14.84 14.67
CA PRO A 34 11.32 13.62 15.04
C PRO A 34 12.06 13.00 13.83
N SER A 35 13.38 12.85 13.94
CA SER A 35 14.27 12.41 12.85
C SER A 35 14.20 13.23 11.56
N GLY A 36 13.64 14.46 11.57
CA GLY A 36 13.45 15.29 10.38
C GLY A 36 12.42 14.79 9.39
N ILE A 37 11.52 13.91 9.81
CA ILE A 37 10.51 13.27 8.93
C ILE A 37 9.12 13.24 9.57
N VAL A 38 8.08 13.13 8.75
CA VAL A 38 6.67 13.03 9.19
C VAL A 38 6.07 11.65 8.92
N HIS A 39 6.86 10.69 8.43
CA HIS A 39 6.43 9.33 8.15
C HIS A 39 7.66 8.41 8.04
N ASP A 40 7.70 7.29 8.78
CA ASP A 40 8.86 6.41 8.86
C ASP A 40 9.35 5.88 7.50
N ALA A 41 8.45 5.58 6.59
CA ALA A 41 8.83 5.15 5.24
C ALA A 41 9.52 6.25 4.40
N ARG A 42 9.58 7.50 4.88
CA ARG A 42 10.34 8.59 4.25
C ARG A 42 11.77 8.67 4.75
N ARG A 43 12.13 7.89 5.78
CA ARG A 43 13.50 7.83 6.24
C ARG A 43 14.38 7.24 5.14
N THR A 44 15.36 8.03 4.71
CA THR A 44 16.38 7.65 3.73
C THR A 44 17.73 8.04 4.29
N TRP A 45 18.73 7.19 4.12
CA TRP A 45 20.11 7.54 4.50
C TRP A 45 20.84 8.09 3.27
N PRO A 46 21.61 9.19 3.43
CA PRO A 46 21.83 10.02 4.64
C PRO A 46 20.61 10.89 4.99
N TYR A 47 19.83 11.32 4.00
CA TYR A 47 18.59 12.09 4.10
C TYR A 47 17.72 11.84 2.87
N GLY A 48 16.43 12.19 2.94
CA GLY A 48 15.48 12.09 1.84
C GLY A 48 15.44 13.34 0.95
N LEU A 49 14.90 13.19 -0.26
CA LEU A 49 14.65 14.31 -1.17
C LEU A 49 13.54 15.22 -0.62
N TYR A 50 13.71 16.53 -0.80
CA TYR A 50 12.66 17.52 -0.65
C TYR A 50 12.12 17.86 -2.03
N VAL A 51 10.88 17.48 -2.30
CA VAL A 51 10.24 17.61 -3.62
C VAL A 51 9.59 18.98 -3.72
N ASP A 52 9.85 19.67 -4.84
CA ASP A 52 9.22 20.94 -5.18
C ASP A 52 7.89 20.72 -5.90
N HIS A 53 7.89 19.99 -7.00
CA HIS A 53 6.68 19.69 -7.77
C HIS A 53 6.75 18.31 -8.44
N ALA A 54 5.61 17.88 -8.99
CA ALA A 54 5.50 16.61 -9.71
C ALA A 54 4.44 16.71 -10.82
N LEU A 55 4.65 15.98 -11.93
CA LEU A 55 3.74 15.93 -13.08
C LEU A 55 3.78 14.56 -13.74
N GLY A 56 2.64 13.95 -14.00
CA GLY A 56 2.56 12.62 -14.63
C GLY A 56 3.32 11.58 -13.83
N SER A 57 4.33 10.96 -14.43
CA SER A 57 5.18 9.95 -13.80
C SER A 57 6.46 10.50 -13.18
N ARG A 58 6.63 11.82 -13.11
CA ARG A 58 7.88 12.48 -12.72
C ARG A 58 7.68 13.41 -11.54
N LYS A 59 8.77 13.66 -10.82
CA LYS A 59 8.85 14.66 -9.76
C LYS A 59 10.21 15.34 -9.80
N TRP A 60 10.28 16.56 -9.31
CA TRP A 60 11.50 17.36 -9.22
C TRP A 60 11.74 17.74 -7.77
N ASP A 61 13.00 17.59 -7.34
CA ASP A 61 13.39 18.07 -6.03
C ASP A 61 13.69 19.58 -6.02
N ILE A 62 13.90 20.14 -4.84
CA ILE A 62 14.23 21.56 -4.66
C ILE A 62 15.63 21.92 -5.19
N ASP A 63 16.45 20.93 -5.50
CA ASP A 63 17.77 21.09 -6.12
C ASP A 63 17.67 21.11 -7.67
N GLY A 64 16.48 20.85 -8.23
CA GLY A 64 16.19 20.85 -9.66
C GLY A 64 16.40 19.50 -10.34
N ASN A 65 16.69 18.44 -9.63
CA ASN A 65 16.85 17.12 -10.21
C ASN A 65 15.50 16.49 -10.53
N GLU A 66 15.40 15.84 -11.70
CA GLU A 66 14.23 15.11 -12.14
C GLU A 66 14.31 13.62 -11.80
N TYR A 67 13.21 13.05 -11.34
CA TYR A 67 13.10 11.63 -10.99
C TYR A 67 11.86 11.00 -11.63
N VAL A 68 12.03 9.81 -12.20
CA VAL A 68 10.89 8.91 -12.48
C VAL A 68 10.38 8.36 -11.15
N ASP A 69 9.13 8.65 -10.84
CA ASP A 69 8.55 8.33 -9.54
C ASP A 69 7.83 6.97 -9.55
N TYR A 70 8.49 5.94 -9.03
CA TYR A 70 7.87 4.63 -8.75
C TYR A 70 7.34 4.49 -7.31
N HIS A 71 7.40 5.56 -6.52
CA HIS A 71 6.78 5.62 -5.19
C HIS A 71 5.27 5.87 -5.28
N GLY A 72 4.87 6.75 -6.21
CA GLY A 72 3.47 7.00 -6.55
C GLY A 72 2.60 7.45 -5.39
N GLY A 73 3.12 8.34 -4.49
CA GLY A 73 2.38 8.76 -3.30
C GLY A 73 2.00 7.58 -2.38
N HIS A 74 2.94 6.68 -2.10
CA HIS A 74 2.70 5.43 -1.38
C HIS A 74 1.61 4.54 -2.03
N GLY A 75 1.46 4.65 -3.35
CA GLY A 75 0.48 3.89 -4.12
C GLY A 75 -0.88 4.59 -4.31
N ALA A 76 -1.03 5.83 -3.92
CA ALA A 76 -2.30 6.57 -4.10
C ALA A 76 -2.52 7.07 -5.53
N LEU A 77 -1.46 7.22 -6.33
CA LEU A 77 -1.49 7.91 -7.62
C LEU A 77 -1.37 6.94 -8.80
N LEU A 78 -2.40 6.12 -9.06
CA LEU A 78 -2.42 5.24 -10.24
C LEU A 78 -2.32 6.05 -11.53
N LEU A 79 -3.05 7.14 -11.66
CA LEU A 79 -3.11 7.99 -12.85
C LEU A 79 -1.92 8.95 -12.99
N GLY A 80 -0.99 8.96 -12.03
CA GLY A 80 0.11 9.92 -11.98
C GLY A 80 -0.22 11.21 -11.26
N HIS A 81 0.77 12.09 -11.19
CA HIS A 81 0.63 13.41 -10.57
C HIS A 81 -0.15 14.37 -11.47
N GLN A 82 -0.97 15.22 -10.88
CA GLN A 82 -1.70 16.30 -11.55
C GLN A 82 -2.50 15.83 -12.79
N HIS A 83 -3.20 14.71 -12.70
CA HIS A 83 -4.09 14.33 -13.80
C HIS A 83 -5.13 15.42 -14.05
N PRO A 84 -5.27 15.98 -15.30
CA PRO A 84 -6.06 17.19 -15.54
C PRO A 84 -7.49 17.12 -15.03
N LYS A 85 -8.21 16.04 -15.31
CA LYS A 85 -9.60 15.87 -14.85
C LYS A 85 -9.72 15.82 -13.31
N VAL A 86 -8.72 15.28 -12.62
CA VAL A 86 -8.70 15.26 -11.14
C VAL A 86 -8.42 16.65 -10.60
N VAL A 87 -7.44 17.37 -11.17
CA VAL A 87 -7.12 18.75 -10.79
C VAL A 87 -8.33 19.67 -11.02
N GLU A 88 -8.98 19.56 -12.18
CA GLU A 88 -10.19 20.35 -12.53
C GLU A 88 -11.32 20.11 -11.51
N ALA A 89 -11.59 18.85 -11.16
CA ALA A 89 -12.64 18.51 -10.18
C ALA A 89 -12.34 19.09 -8.80
N VAL A 90 -11.09 19.01 -8.35
CA VAL A 90 -10.63 19.58 -7.08
C VAL A 90 -10.74 21.12 -7.08
N GLN A 91 -10.29 21.77 -8.14
CA GLN A 91 -10.40 23.23 -8.30
C GLN A 91 -11.86 23.71 -8.34
N ALA A 92 -12.73 22.98 -9.00
CA ALA A 92 -14.16 23.28 -9.04
C ALA A 92 -14.78 23.16 -7.64
N GLN A 93 -14.43 22.13 -6.88
CA GLN A 93 -14.92 21.97 -5.50
C GLN A 93 -14.35 23.02 -4.55
N LEU A 94 -13.09 23.40 -4.71
CA LEU A 94 -12.46 24.45 -3.90
C LEU A 94 -13.23 25.77 -3.95
N ARG A 95 -13.77 26.14 -5.13
CA ARG A 95 -14.59 27.35 -5.30
C ARG A 95 -15.94 27.27 -4.59
N LYS A 96 -16.46 26.06 -4.31
CA LYS A 96 -17.70 25.84 -3.57
C LYS A 96 -17.50 25.77 -2.05
N GLY A 97 -16.27 25.55 -1.62
CA GLY A 97 -15.88 25.40 -0.22
C GLY A 97 -15.16 24.07 0.04
N MET A 98 -14.32 24.08 1.05
CA MET A 98 -13.48 22.93 1.41
C MET A 98 -14.17 21.96 2.37
N HIS A 99 -14.99 22.47 3.30
CA HIS A 99 -15.61 21.65 4.34
C HIS A 99 -16.96 22.27 4.76
N PHE A 100 -18.01 21.45 4.84
CA PHE A 100 -19.36 21.95 5.09
C PHE A 100 -19.92 21.62 6.47
N ALA A 101 -19.31 20.65 7.20
CA ALA A 101 -19.87 20.06 8.42
C ALA A 101 -21.33 19.56 8.24
N ALA A 102 -21.71 19.23 7.00
CA ALA A 102 -23.04 18.79 6.58
C ALA A 102 -22.93 17.79 5.44
N GLY A 103 -24.02 17.07 5.13
CA GLY A 103 -24.10 16.20 3.95
C GLY A 103 -24.00 17.00 2.64
N HIS A 104 -23.48 16.38 1.60
CA HIS A 104 -23.32 16.99 0.27
C HIS A 104 -23.44 15.93 -0.84
N GLU A 105 -23.82 16.36 -2.05
CA GLU A 105 -24.06 15.47 -3.19
C GLU A 105 -22.88 14.57 -3.55
N LEU A 106 -21.64 15.07 -3.43
CA LEU A 106 -20.45 14.31 -3.78
C LEU A 106 -20.27 13.07 -2.89
N GLN A 107 -20.71 13.08 -1.62
CA GLN A 107 -20.60 11.86 -0.80
C GLN A 107 -21.50 10.73 -1.32
N ILE A 108 -22.67 11.10 -1.90
CA ILE A 108 -23.62 10.15 -2.47
C ILE A 108 -23.04 9.57 -3.79
N GLU A 109 -22.57 10.44 -4.66
CA GLU A 109 -21.96 10.05 -5.94
C GLU A 109 -20.71 9.17 -5.71
N TRP A 110 -19.86 9.55 -4.77
CA TRP A 110 -18.67 8.78 -4.40
C TRP A 110 -19.03 7.38 -3.87
N THR A 111 -20.06 7.30 -3.01
CA THR A 111 -20.59 6.02 -2.51
C THR A 111 -21.10 5.15 -3.64
N ARG A 112 -21.89 5.70 -4.57
CA ARG A 112 -22.42 4.94 -5.74
C ARG A 112 -21.30 4.36 -6.60
N LEU A 113 -20.25 5.12 -6.87
CA LEU A 113 -19.09 4.64 -7.63
C LEU A 113 -18.34 3.53 -6.89
N ILE A 114 -18.20 3.62 -5.56
CA ILE A 114 -17.60 2.53 -4.78
C ILE A 114 -18.47 1.28 -4.86
N GLN A 115 -19.80 1.41 -4.73
CA GLN A 115 -20.73 0.28 -4.83
C GLN A 115 -20.78 -0.32 -6.25
N GLU A 116 -20.66 0.49 -7.28
CA GLU A 116 -20.59 0.04 -8.67
C GLU A 116 -19.33 -0.79 -8.94
N LEU A 117 -18.20 -0.41 -8.38
CA LEU A 117 -16.89 -0.99 -8.67
C LEU A 117 -16.53 -2.14 -7.74
N ILE A 118 -16.80 -2.03 -6.45
CA ILE A 118 -16.41 -2.99 -5.41
C ILE A 118 -17.54 -3.99 -5.14
N PRO A 119 -17.39 -5.26 -5.53
CA PRO A 119 -18.49 -6.24 -5.47
C PRO A 119 -19.10 -6.48 -4.08
N SER A 120 -18.30 -6.38 -3.01
CA SER A 120 -18.75 -6.56 -1.63
C SER A 120 -19.42 -5.33 -1.02
N ALA A 121 -19.47 -4.18 -1.71
CA ALA A 121 -19.89 -2.91 -1.15
C ALA A 121 -21.41 -2.72 -1.12
N GLU A 122 -22.13 -3.47 -0.27
CA GLU A 122 -23.55 -3.21 -0.05
C GLU A 122 -23.79 -1.88 0.68
N ARG A 123 -22.93 -1.54 1.63
CA ARG A 123 -22.86 -0.24 2.33
C ARG A 123 -21.43 0.26 2.42
N VAL A 124 -21.27 1.56 2.60
CA VAL A 124 -19.97 2.24 2.69
C VAL A 124 -19.98 3.20 3.87
N ARG A 125 -18.88 3.23 4.64
CA ARG A 125 -18.62 4.25 5.67
C ARG A 125 -17.26 4.87 5.41
N PHE A 126 -17.21 6.18 5.21
CA PHE A 126 -15.97 6.91 4.96
C PHE A 126 -15.16 7.14 6.23
N THR A 127 -13.84 7.22 6.06
CA THR A 127 -12.82 7.55 7.06
C THR A 127 -11.79 8.50 6.44
N SER A 128 -10.86 9.04 7.23
CA SER A 128 -9.83 9.95 6.72
C SER A 128 -8.54 9.24 6.28
N SER A 129 -8.39 7.96 6.60
CA SER A 129 -7.19 7.17 6.28
C SER A 129 -7.46 5.67 6.20
N GLY A 130 -6.49 4.91 5.66
CA GLY A 130 -6.52 3.45 5.69
C GLY A 130 -6.40 2.88 7.11
N THR A 131 -5.64 3.53 8.00
CA THR A 131 -5.52 3.11 9.41
C THR A 131 -6.86 3.22 10.14
N GLU A 132 -7.61 4.30 9.92
CA GLU A 132 -8.97 4.43 10.47
C GLU A 132 -9.92 3.40 9.86
N ALA A 133 -9.83 3.15 8.55
CA ALA A 133 -10.67 2.14 7.89
C ALA A 133 -10.42 0.74 8.48
N THR A 134 -9.17 0.35 8.67
CA THR A 134 -8.85 -0.96 9.28
C THR A 134 -9.29 -1.04 10.74
N LEU A 135 -9.10 0.02 11.53
CA LEU A 135 -9.59 0.10 12.91
C LEU A 135 -11.11 -0.07 12.98
N LEU A 136 -11.85 0.66 12.13
CA LEU A 136 -13.31 0.56 12.07
C LEU A 136 -13.77 -0.83 11.62
N ALA A 137 -13.11 -1.44 10.63
CA ALA A 137 -13.44 -2.79 10.17
C ALA A 137 -13.29 -3.84 11.30
N LEU A 138 -12.23 -3.75 12.11
CA LEU A 138 -12.04 -4.64 13.26
C LEU A 138 -13.11 -4.41 14.34
N ARG A 139 -13.49 -3.15 14.59
CA ARG A 139 -14.57 -2.82 15.53
C ARG A 139 -15.92 -3.36 15.06
N LEU A 140 -16.24 -3.19 13.78
CA LEU A 140 -17.44 -3.75 13.15
C LEU A 140 -17.48 -5.27 13.25
N ALA A 141 -16.35 -5.94 12.95
CA ALA A 141 -16.26 -7.39 13.04
C ALA A 141 -16.53 -7.91 14.45
N ARG A 142 -15.96 -7.26 15.47
CA ARG A 142 -16.21 -7.63 16.87
C ARG A 142 -17.65 -7.38 17.29
N ALA A 143 -18.20 -6.24 16.95
CA ALA A 143 -19.58 -5.89 17.32
C ALA A 143 -20.59 -6.83 16.68
N SER A 144 -20.44 -7.12 15.39
CA SER A 144 -21.40 -7.95 14.64
C SER A 144 -21.33 -9.44 15.00
N THR A 145 -20.20 -9.92 15.52
CA THR A 145 -20.02 -11.34 15.87
C THR A 145 -20.09 -11.60 17.38
N GLY A 146 -19.95 -10.58 18.22
CA GLY A 146 -19.80 -10.72 19.68
C GLY A 146 -18.47 -11.36 20.11
N LYS A 147 -17.50 -11.52 19.19
CA LYS A 147 -16.22 -12.21 19.39
C LYS A 147 -15.07 -11.21 19.50
N GLY A 148 -14.01 -11.53 20.23
CA GLY A 148 -12.93 -10.59 20.55
C GLY A 148 -11.67 -10.70 19.70
N LYS A 149 -11.32 -11.91 19.23
CA LYS A 149 -10.03 -12.18 18.59
C LYS A 149 -10.05 -11.87 17.09
N ILE A 150 -8.90 -11.40 16.59
CA ILE A 150 -8.64 -11.17 15.17
C ILE A 150 -7.43 -12.02 14.75
N VAL A 151 -7.58 -12.75 13.66
CA VAL A 151 -6.46 -13.43 12.99
C VAL A 151 -5.95 -12.53 11.89
N ARG A 152 -4.63 -12.33 11.82
CA ARG A 152 -3.94 -11.66 10.72
C ARG A 152 -2.59 -12.29 10.43
N PHE A 153 -1.98 -11.94 9.30
CA PHE A 153 -0.75 -12.56 8.86
C PHE A 153 0.47 -11.70 9.21
N VAL A 154 1.54 -12.37 9.62
CA VAL A 154 2.86 -11.76 9.83
C VAL A 154 3.30 -11.04 8.55
N SER A 155 3.96 -9.91 8.71
CA SER A 155 4.45 -9.03 7.63
C SER A 155 3.37 -8.29 6.83
N HIS A 156 2.08 -8.56 7.03
CA HIS A 156 1.01 -7.76 6.46
C HIS A 156 0.87 -6.42 7.19
N PHE A 157 0.67 -5.33 6.43
CA PHE A 157 0.57 -3.99 6.97
C PHE A 157 -0.85 -3.45 6.86
N HIS A 158 -1.47 -3.18 8.00
CA HIS A 158 -2.86 -2.72 8.09
C HIS A 158 -3.02 -1.36 8.78
N GLY A 159 -1.95 -0.57 8.84
CA GLY A 159 -1.90 0.71 9.55
C GLY A 159 -1.04 0.66 10.81
N TRP A 160 -1.27 1.60 11.73
CA TRP A 160 -0.42 1.76 12.90
C TRP A 160 -1.20 1.82 14.23
N HIS A 161 -2.52 1.57 14.23
CA HIS A 161 -3.28 1.44 15.46
C HIS A 161 -2.88 0.16 16.23
N ASP A 162 -3.12 0.13 17.53
CA ASP A 162 -2.59 -0.86 18.48
C ASP A 162 -2.79 -2.32 18.08
N HIS A 163 -3.93 -2.66 17.45
CA HIS A 163 -4.20 -4.05 17.02
C HIS A 163 -3.34 -4.52 15.84
N VAL A 164 -2.64 -3.63 15.15
CA VAL A 164 -1.88 -3.95 13.93
C VAL A 164 -0.45 -3.40 13.94
N ALA A 165 -0.05 -2.65 14.97
CA ALA A 165 1.25 -1.99 15.04
C ALA A 165 2.44 -2.95 15.22
N PHE A 166 2.21 -4.22 15.54
CA PHE A 166 3.22 -5.27 15.72
C PHE A 166 3.06 -6.39 14.69
N GLY A 167 4.03 -7.31 14.58
CA GLY A 167 3.96 -8.44 13.65
C GLY A 167 4.16 -8.08 12.18
N VAL A 168 4.69 -6.87 11.86
CA VAL A 168 4.96 -6.44 10.49
C VAL A 168 6.44 -6.64 10.14
N LYS A 169 7.36 -6.02 10.88
CA LYS A 169 8.81 -6.14 10.74
C LYS A 169 9.45 -6.74 11.98
N GLU A 170 8.92 -6.38 13.11
CA GLU A 170 9.34 -6.74 14.45
C GLU A 170 8.16 -7.34 15.20
N HIS A 171 8.43 -7.95 16.33
CA HIS A 171 7.40 -8.60 17.16
C HIS A 171 6.56 -9.63 16.38
N LEU A 172 7.26 -10.44 15.54
CA LEU A 172 6.62 -11.44 14.68
C LEU A 172 6.05 -12.62 15.49
N ASP A 173 6.40 -12.70 16.76
CA ASP A 173 5.89 -13.64 17.76
C ASP A 173 4.58 -13.19 18.43
N GLY A 174 4.10 -11.98 18.08
CA GLY A 174 2.87 -11.42 18.65
C GLY A 174 3.05 -10.64 19.95
N THR A 175 4.29 -10.46 20.43
CA THR A 175 4.57 -9.56 21.56
C THR A 175 4.21 -8.12 21.19
N PRO A 176 3.69 -7.30 22.13
CA PRO A 176 3.34 -5.91 21.85
C PRO A 176 4.56 -5.07 21.55
N THR A 177 4.45 -4.16 20.59
CA THR A 177 5.45 -3.11 20.37
C THR A 177 5.32 -2.02 21.44
N VAL A 178 6.32 -1.12 21.51
CA VAL A 178 6.37 -0.02 22.49
C VAL A 178 5.05 0.79 22.47
N GLY A 179 4.44 0.95 23.63
CA GLY A 179 3.21 1.70 23.84
C GLY A 179 1.91 0.92 23.58
N VAL A 180 1.95 -0.28 23.03
CA VAL A 180 0.80 -1.15 22.87
C VAL A 180 0.57 -1.96 24.15
N LEU A 181 -0.66 -1.96 24.67
CA LEU A 181 -1.03 -2.73 25.84
C LEU A 181 -1.01 -4.25 25.55
N ALA A 182 -0.54 -5.03 26.51
CA ALA A 182 -0.51 -6.50 26.39
C ALA A 182 -1.89 -7.08 26.11
N ASP A 183 -2.94 -6.57 26.76
CA ASP A 183 -4.32 -7.01 26.55
C ASP A 183 -4.83 -6.73 25.14
N VAL A 184 -4.38 -5.66 24.49
CA VAL A 184 -4.72 -5.39 23.08
C VAL A 184 -4.02 -6.40 22.19
N ALA A 185 -2.72 -6.62 22.37
CA ALA A 185 -1.95 -7.60 21.61
C ALA A 185 -2.48 -9.03 21.80
N ALA A 186 -2.87 -9.40 23.01
CA ALA A 186 -3.47 -10.70 23.33
C ALA A 186 -4.76 -11.00 22.54
N ASN A 187 -5.42 -9.97 22.00
CA ASN A 187 -6.61 -10.13 21.17
C ASN A 187 -6.31 -10.25 19.67
N VAL A 188 -5.03 -10.42 19.29
CA VAL A 188 -4.58 -10.62 17.91
C VAL A 188 -3.80 -11.93 17.82
N ILE A 189 -4.16 -12.76 16.86
CA ILE A 189 -3.49 -14.03 16.57
C ILE A 189 -2.71 -13.85 15.27
N LEU A 190 -1.38 -14.00 15.34
CA LEU A 190 -0.50 -13.92 14.17
C LEU A 190 -0.29 -15.30 13.56
N ILE A 191 -0.50 -15.39 12.27
CA ILE A 191 -0.27 -16.59 11.46
C ILE A 191 0.84 -16.28 10.43
N LYS A 192 1.63 -17.27 10.06
CA LYS A 192 2.62 -17.12 8.97
C LYS A 192 1.92 -16.78 7.65
N PRO A 193 2.53 -16.00 6.77
CA PRO A 193 1.96 -15.73 5.45
C PRO A 193 1.59 -17.05 4.74
N ASN A 194 0.43 -17.07 4.11
CA ASN A 194 -0.11 -18.19 3.34
C ASN A 194 -0.33 -19.52 4.12
N ASP A 195 -0.20 -19.53 5.45
CA ASP A 195 -0.44 -20.72 6.28
C ASP A 195 -1.96 -20.91 6.55
N VAL A 196 -2.65 -21.42 5.55
CA VAL A 196 -4.10 -21.69 5.62
C VAL A 196 -4.40 -22.80 6.62
N ALA A 197 -3.53 -23.81 6.75
CA ALA A 197 -3.65 -24.87 7.72
C ALA A 197 -3.59 -24.35 9.16
N GLY A 198 -2.69 -23.37 9.41
CA GLY A 198 -2.63 -22.66 10.69
C GLY A 198 -3.92 -21.89 11.00
N VAL A 199 -4.52 -21.24 10.01
CA VAL A 199 -5.81 -20.59 10.16
C VAL A 199 -6.91 -21.62 10.48
N ALA A 200 -6.98 -22.71 9.72
CA ALA A 200 -7.97 -23.78 9.94
C ALA A 200 -7.88 -24.38 11.35
N ARG A 201 -6.66 -24.63 11.83
CA ARG A 201 -6.42 -25.11 13.20
C ARG A 201 -6.93 -24.11 14.24
N VAL A 202 -6.55 -22.83 14.13
CA VAL A 202 -6.99 -21.79 15.07
C VAL A 202 -8.52 -21.68 15.09
N LEU A 203 -9.18 -21.68 13.94
CA LEU A 203 -10.64 -21.59 13.85
C LEU A 203 -11.35 -22.87 14.33
N GLY A 204 -10.70 -24.04 14.23
CA GLY A 204 -11.21 -25.30 14.78
C GLY A 204 -11.10 -25.39 16.29
N GLU A 205 -10.07 -24.82 16.89
CA GLU A 205 -9.80 -24.85 18.33
C GLU A 205 -10.46 -23.69 19.09
N ARG A 206 -10.90 -22.63 18.41
CA ARG A 206 -11.37 -21.37 19.04
C ARG A 206 -12.71 -20.93 18.49
N SER A 207 -13.62 -20.58 19.39
CA SER A 207 -14.94 -20.02 19.05
C SER A 207 -15.00 -18.49 19.15
N ASP A 208 -13.95 -17.83 19.67
CA ASP A 208 -13.89 -16.40 19.99
C ASP A 208 -13.24 -15.53 18.92
N VAL A 209 -13.00 -16.09 17.71
CA VAL A 209 -12.43 -15.35 16.56
C VAL A 209 -13.53 -14.63 15.79
N ALA A 210 -13.43 -13.30 15.71
CA ALA A 210 -14.36 -12.43 14.97
C ALA A 210 -14.07 -12.41 13.47
N ALA A 211 -12.80 -12.25 13.10
CA ALA A 211 -12.41 -12.10 11.70
C ALA A 211 -10.98 -12.59 11.42
N VAL A 212 -10.77 -12.94 10.13
CA VAL A 212 -9.45 -13.07 9.49
C VAL A 212 -9.24 -11.87 8.58
N MET A 213 -8.12 -11.16 8.72
CA MET A 213 -7.76 -9.99 7.92
C MET A 213 -6.52 -10.26 7.07
N ILE A 214 -6.55 -9.89 5.77
CA ILE A 214 -5.47 -10.17 4.83
C ILE A 214 -5.34 -9.08 3.76
N GLU A 215 -4.09 -8.74 3.36
CA GLU A 215 -3.81 -8.06 2.09
C GLU A 215 -3.90 -9.10 0.94
N PRO A 216 -4.83 -8.96 -0.01
CA PRO A 216 -5.17 -10.06 -0.92
C PRO A 216 -4.12 -10.37 -2.01
N VAL A 217 -3.11 -9.52 -2.24
CA VAL A 217 -2.00 -9.84 -3.15
C VAL A 217 -0.71 -10.19 -2.39
N GLY A 218 -0.80 -10.23 -1.07
CA GLY A 218 0.31 -10.50 -0.16
C GLY A 218 0.91 -9.26 0.49
N SER A 219 1.79 -9.49 1.45
CA SER A 219 2.29 -8.47 2.36
C SER A 219 2.90 -7.28 1.62
N SER A 220 2.59 -6.08 2.08
CA SER A 220 3.20 -4.84 1.59
C SER A 220 3.25 -4.74 0.06
N SER A 221 2.13 -5.02 -0.62
CA SER A 221 2.01 -4.99 -2.08
C SER A 221 2.74 -6.16 -2.77
N GLY A 222 2.63 -7.36 -2.22
CA GLY A 222 3.17 -8.59 -2.80
C GLY A 222 4.67 -8.81 -2.55
N ALA A 223 5.25 -8.15 -1.55
CA ALA A 223 6.64 -8.44 -1.14
C ALA A 223 6.81 -9.89 -0.65
N ILE A 224 5.78 -10.44 0.00
CA ILE A 224 5.58 -11.89 0.14
C ILE A 224 4.28 -12.20 -0.61
N PRO A 225 4.33 -12.85 -1.78
CA PRO A 225 3.15 -13.06 -2.62
C PRO A 225 2.11 -13.97 -1.95
N THR A 226 0.83 -13.65 -2.13
CA THR A 226 -0.28 -14.53 -1.75
C THR A 226 -0.94 -15.08 -3.02
N PRO A 227 -0.86 -16.39 -3.28
CA PRO A 227 -1.55 -17.02 -4.39
C PRO A 227 -3.07 -16.92 -4.25
N PRO A 228 -3.83 -16.75 -5.36
CA PRO A 228 -5.30 -16.72 -5.32
C PRO A 228 -5.95 -17.98 -4.72
N ALA A 229 -5.28 -19.12 -4.78
CA ALA A 229 -5.73 -20.37 -4.14
C ALA A 229 -5.85 -20.22 -2.62
N VAL A 230 -4.86 -19.57 -1.98
CA VAL A 230 -4.86 -19.27 -0.53
C VAL A 230 -6.08 -18.45 -0.15
N LEU A 231 -6.44 -17.44 -0.95
CA LEU A 231 -7.62 -16.60 -0.69
C LEU A 231 -8.93 -17.37 -0.81
N ARG A 232 -9.04 -18.27 -1.79
CA ARG A 232 -10.21 -19.15 -1.94
C ARG A 232 -10.37 -20.07 -0.74
N GLU A 233 -9.29 -20.73 -0.32
CA GLU A 233 -9.31 -21.58 0.87
C GLU A 233 -9.64 -20.79 2.14
N LEU A 234 -9.09 -19.60 2.34
CA LEU A 234 -9.43 -18.72 3.47
C LEU A 234 -10.92 -18.37 3.47
N ARG A 235 -11.50 -18.04 2.28
CA ARG A 235 -12.95 -17.75 2.17
C ARG A 235 -13.79 -18.97 2.57
N GLU A 236 -13.43 -20.16 2.12
CA GLU A 236 -14.09 -21.41 2.46
C GLU A 236 -14.04 -21.69 3.96
N ILE A 237 -12.84 -21.62 4.55
CA ILE A 237 -12.62 -21.88 5.97
C ILE A 237 -13.35 -20.86 6.85
N THR A 238 -13.23 -19.57 6.55
CA THR A 238 -13.89 -18.52 7.34
C THR A 238 -15.42 -18.67 7.30
N ARG A 239 -15.99 -18.99 6.11
CA ARG A 239 -17.42 -19.24 5.96
C ARG A 239 -17.88 -20.46 6.78
N ARG A 240 -17.13 -21.57 6.75
CA ARG A 240 -17.43 -22.80 7.48
C ARG A 240 -17.49 -22.58 9.00
N HIS A 241 -16.62 -21.70 9.54
CA HIS A 241 -16.53 -21.43 10.97
C HIS A 241 -17.35 -20.21 11.43
N GLY A 242 -18.09 -19.56 10.53
CA GLY A 242 -18.86 -18.34 10.85
C GLY A 242 -17.96 -17.20 11.33
N VAL A 243 -16.76 -17.08 10.72
CA VAL A 243 -15.76 -16.03 10.96
C VAL A 243 -15.74 -15.10 9.76
N LEU A 244 -15.67 -13.80 9.99
CA LEU A 244 -15.65 -12.82 8.92
C LEU A 244 -14.29 -12.80 8.19
N LEU A 245 -14.34 -12.60 6.88
CA LEU A 245 -13.15 -12.34 6.07
C LEU A 245 -13.07 -10.85 5.73
N ILE A 246 -11.96 -10.21 6.09
CA ILE A 246 -11.68 -8.81 5.79
C ILE A 246 -10.56 -8.74 4.75
N PHE A 247 -10.85 -8.18 3.58
CA PHE A 247 -9.81 -7.83 2.62
C PHE A 247 -9.33 -6.40 2.89
N ASP A 248 -8.04 -6.27 3.19
CA ASP A 248 -7.38 -4.98 3.18
C ASP A 248 -6.99 -4.62 1.74
N GLU A 249 -7.87 -3.90 1.09
CA GLU A 249 -7.68 -3.38 -0.26
C GLU A 249 -7.24 -1.90 -0.28
N VAL A 250 -6.63 -1.44 0.78
CA VAL A 250 -6.08 -0.07 0.87
C VAL A 250 -5.08 0.21 -0.26
N VAL A 251 -4.34 -0.82 -0.71
CA VAL A 251 -3.39 -0.69 -1.84
C VAL A 251 -3.93 -1.29 -3.12
N THR A 252 -4.66 -2.38 -3.04
CA THR A 252 -5.10 -3.18 -4.19
C THR A 252 -6.43 -2.72 -4.79
N GLY A 253 -7.30 -2.11 -3.99
CA GLY A 253 -8.55 -1.53 -4.45
C GLY A 253 -8.34 -0.50 -5.55
N PHE A 254 -9.08 -0.61 -6.63
CA PHE A 254 -9.01 0.26 -7.81
C PHE A 254 -7.64 0.26 -8.51
N ARG A 255 -6.74 -0.67 -8.15
CA ARG A 255 -5.40 -0.76 -8.71
C ARG A 255 -5.17 -2.02 -9.54
N VAL A 256 -5.43 -3.18 -8.96
CA VAL A 256 -5.18 -4.47 -9.63
C VAL A 256 -6.25 -4.79 -10.66
N ALA A 257 -7.45 -4.28 -10.43
CA ALA A 257 -8.58 -4.18 -11.32
C ALA A 257 -9.48 -3.02 -10.84
N PRO A 258 -10.43 -2.52 -11.63
CA PRO A 258 -11.38 -1.50 -11.17
C PRO A 258 -12.13 -1.90 -9.89
N GLY A 259 -12.49 -3.17 -9.74
CA GLY A 259 -13.13 -3.73 -8.53
C GLY A 259 -12.19 -4.34 -7.51
N GLY A 260 -10.88 -4.03 -7.58
CA GLY A 260 -9.89 -4.55 -6.65
C GLY A 260 -9.57 -6.04 -6.84
N ALA A 261 -8.88 -6.62 -5.85
CA ALA A 261 -8.51 -8.04 -5.88
C ALA A 261 -9.72 -8.96 -5.75
N GLN A 262 -10.75 -8.55 -5.03
CA GLN A 262 -11.99 -9.33 -4.90
C GLN A 262 -12.68 -9.56 -6.24
N ALA A 263 -12.78 -8.55 -7.09
CA ALA A 263 -13.34 -8.68 -8.43
C ALA A 263 -12.42 -9.51 -9.32
N LEU A 264 -11.12 -9.24 -9.27
CA LEU A 264 -10.12 -9.92 -10.09
C LEU A 264 -10.06 -11.43 -9.85
N TYR A 265 -10.17 -11.85 -8.58
CA TYR A 265 -10.08 -13.27 -8.20
C TYR A 265 -11.43 -13.95 -7.99
N GLY A 266 -12.54 -13.20 -8.08
CA GLY A 266 -13.90 -13.72 -7.85
C GLY A 266 -14.13 -14.18 -6.40
N ILE A 267 -13.51 -13.49 -5.42
CA ILE A 267 -13.59 -13.87 -4.01
C ILE A 267 -14.20 -12.72 -3.21
N MET A 268 -15.38 -12.95 -2.64
CA MET A 268 -16.15 -11.95 -1.92
C MET A 268 -15.81 -11.96 -0.42
N PRO A 269 -15.15 -10.92 0.14
CA PRO A 269 -15.00 -10.75 1.58
C PRO A 269 -16.30 -10.26 2.23
N ASP A 270 -16.36 -10.30 3.56
CA ASP A 270 -17.48 -9.73 4.33
C ASP A 270 -17.31 -8.23 4.54
N LEU A 271 -16.06 -7.77 4.70
CA LEU A 271 -15.67 -6.36 4.79
C LEU A 271 -14.45 -6.10 3.91
N THR A 272 -14.39 -4.88 3.37
CA THR A 272 -13.26 -4.38 2.58
C THR A 272 -12.82 -3.03 3.12
N THR A 273 -11.51 -2.86 3.37
CA THR A 273 -10.96 -1.55 3.71
C THR A 273 -10.33 -0.90 2.47
N LEU A 274 -10.63 0.36 2.25
CA LEU A 274 -10.22 1.15 1.09
C LEU A 274 -9.54 2.44 1.54
N ALA A 275 -8.52 2.88 0.81
CA ALA A 275 -7.91 4.21 0.96
C ALA A 275 -7.12 4.56 -0.32
N LYS A 276 -6.18 5.50 -0.23
CA LYS A 276 -5.28 5.85 -1.35
C LYS A 276 -6.03 6.25 -2.62
N ILE A 277 -6.14 5.32 -3.58
CA ILE A 277 -6.78 5.57 -4.88
C ILE A 277 -8.25 5.97 -4.72
N VAL A 278 -8.97 5.43 -3.74
CA VAL A 278 -10.38 5.77 -3.50
C VAL A 278 -10.61 7.27 -3.39
N ALA A 279 -9.65 8.00 -2.81
CA ALA A 279 -9.69 9.45 -2.62
C ALA A 279 -8.86 10.23 -3.67
N GLY A 280 -8.44 9.61 -4.76
CA GLY A 280 -7.72 10.27 -5.86
C GLY A 280 -6.37 10.88 -5.47
N GLY A 281 -5.73 10.37 -4.41
CA GLY A 281 -4.47 10.89 -3.86
C GLY A 281 -4.65 11.91 -2.74
N MET A 282 -5.88 12.34 -2.44
CA MET A 282 -6.22 13.14 -1.26
C MET A 282 -6.34 12.25 -0.01
N PRO A 283 -6.31 12.83 1.21
CA PRO A 283 -6.65 12.09 2.43
C PRO A 283 -8.05 11.50 2.34
N GLY A 284 -8.20 10.22 2.69
CA GLY A 284 -9.49 9.55 2.67
C GLY A 284 -9.36 8.03 2.68
N GLY A 285 -10.38 7.39 3.20
CA GLY A 285 -10.55 5.96 3.25
C GLY A 285 -12.02 5.59 3.40
N ALA A 286 -12.29 4.29 3.38
CA ALA A 286 -13.63 3.78 3.62
C ALA A 286 -13.58 2.33 4.11
N VAL A 287 -14.62 1.94 4.85
CA VAL A 287 -15.01 0.55 5.02
C VAL A 287 -16.23 0.30 4.18
N ALA A 288 -16.16 -0.72 3.33
CA ALA A 288 -17.28 -1.21 2.52
C ALA A 288 -17.55 -2.67 2.88
N GLY A 289 -18.77 -3.15 2.67
CA GLY A 289 -19.09 -4.54 2.95
C GLY A 289 -20.58 -4.79 3.15
N ARG A 290 -20.89 -5.92 3.75
CA ARG A 290 -22.23 -6.41 4.00
C ARG A 290 -23.06 -5.40 4.80
N LYS A 291 -24.30 -5.24 4.39
CA LYS A 291 -25.26 -4.32 4.99
C LYS A 291 -25.48 -4.63 6.48
N ASP A 292 -25.69 -5.90 6.83
CA ASP A 292 -25.97 -6.32 8.21
C ASP A 292 -24.82 -6.03 9.19
N ILE A 293 -23.57 -5.98 8.69
CA ILE A 293 -22.39 -5.60 9.48
C ILE A 293 -22.29 -4.08 9.61
N LEU A 294 -22.47 -3.32 8.52
CA LEU A 294 -22.38 -1.87 8.56
C LEU A 294 -23.58 -1.21 9.26
N ASP A 295 -24.72 -1.92 9.36
CA ASP A 295 -25.90 -1.48 10.10
C ASP A 295 -25.68 -1.38 11.63
N TRP A 296 -24.53 -1.81 12.14
CA TRP A 296 -24.08 -1.47 13.50
C TRP A 296 -23.71 0.02 13.68
N LEU A 297 -23.58 0.75 12.56
CA LEU A 297 -23.40 2.22 12.54
C LEU A 297 -24.70 2.98 12.33
N ASP A 298 -25.78 2.28 11.99
CA ASP A 298 -27.09 2.85 11.62
C ASP A 298 -27.95 3.06 12.86
N HIS A 299 -28.55 4.26 12.99
CA HIS A 299 -29.36 4.61 14.16
C HIS A 299 -30.67 3.80 14.23
N GLU A 300 -31.41 3.75 13.11
CA GLU A 300 -32.70 3.11 13.02
C GLU A 300 -32.56 1.58 13.11
N ALA A 301 -31.59 1.00 12.39
CA ALA A 301 -31.35 -0.45 12.43
C ALA A 301 -30.90 -0.92 13.83
N SER A 302 -30.08 -0.15 14.53
CA SER A 302 -29.65 -0.48 15.88
C SER A 302 -30.79 -0.35 16.90
N ALA A 303 -31.60 0.71 16.80
CA ALA A 303 -32.77 0.90 17.64
C ALA A 303 -33.82 -0.23 17.42
N ALA A 304 -34.12 -0.57 16.17
CA ALA A 304 -35.02 -1.65 15.81
C ALA A 304 -34.55 -3.01 16.32
N ALA A 305 -33.23 -3.22 16.39
CA ALA A 305 -32.63 -4.45 16.93
C ALA A 305 -32.44 -4.42 18.45
N GLY A 306 -32.81 -3.35 19.14
CA GLY A 306 -32.66 -3.21 20.60
C GLY A 306 -31.19 -3.26 21.06
N ARG A 307 -30.25 -2.82 20.23
CA ARG A 307 -28.81 -2.89 20.50
C ARG A 307 -28.14 -1.52 20.52
N GLU A 308 -27.04 -1.41 21.24
CA GLU A 308 -26.16 -0.24 21.20
C GLU A 308 -25.56 -0.08 19.80
N ARG A 309 -25.50 1.15 19.30
CA ARG A 309 -24.90 1.53 18.03
C ARG A 309 -23.41 1.84 18.21
N ILE A 310 -22.57 1.47 17.24
CA ILE A 310 -21.20 1.95 17.19
C ILE A 310 -21.20 3.45 16.86
N ALA A 311 -20.75 4.29 17.78
CA ALA A 311 -20.45 5.69 17.49
C ALA A 311 -19.18 5.78 16.63
N HIS A 312 -19.28 6.49 15.51
CA HIS A 312 -18.15 6.74 14.62
C HIS A 312 -18.21 8.18 14.12
N GLU A 313 -17.32 8.99 14.65
CA GLU A 313 -17.19 10.42 14.33
C GLU A 313 -15.86 10.67 13.62
N GLY A 314 -15.81 11.66 12.75
CA GLY A 314 -14.60 12.05 12.03
C GLY A 314 -14.84 13.31 11.22
N THR A 315 -14.18 14.40 11.61
CA THR A 315 -14.33 15.73 10.99
C THR A 315 -14.17 15.69 9.47
N HIS A 316 -13.29 14.84 8.97
CA HIS A 316 -12.97 14.76 7.54
C HIS A 316 -13.56 13.53 6.82
N ASN A 317 -14.50 12.83 7.45
CA ASN A 317 -15.19 11.72 6.80
C ASN A 317 -15.97 12.21 5.57
N ALA A 318 -15.74 11.61 4.41
CA ALA A 318 -16.27 12.05 3.12
C ALA A 318 -15.96 13.52 2.79
N HIS A 319 -14.74 14.00 3.11
CA HIS A 319 -14.34 15.39 2.86
C HIS A 319 -14.59 15.79 1.40
N PRO A 320 -15.26 16.94 1.13
CA PRO A 320 -15.69 17.32 -0.23
C PRO A 320 -14.55 17.36 -1.27
N MET A 321 -13.35 17.81 -0.89
CA MET A 321 -12.20 17.83 -1.77
C MET A 321 -11.73 16.40 -2.11
N SER A 322 -11.72 15.51 -1.12
CA SER A 322 -11.37 14.09 -1.30
C SER A 322 -12.43 13.38 -2.14
N ALA A 323 -13.70 13.68 -1.94
CA ALA A 323 -14.80 13.18 -2.75
C ALA A 323 -14.68 13.62 -4.21
N ALA A 324 -14.39 14.89 -4.48
CA ALA A 324 -14.20 15.40 -5.83
C ALA A 324 -13.03 14.70 -6.56
N ALA A 325 -11.88 14.58 -5.88
CA ALA A 325 -10.72 13.88 -6.43
C ALA A 325 -11.00 12.38 -6.63
N GLY A 326 -11.63 11.74 -5.65
CA GLY A 326 -12.01 10.33 -5.69
C GLY A 326 -12.96 10.02 -6.83
N ILE A 327 -14.05 10.76 -6.97
CA ILE A 327 -15.03 10.62 -8.05
C ILE A 327 -14.36 10.72 -9.42
N ALA A 328 -13.57 11.78 -9.65
CA ALA A 328 -12.87 11.96 -10.92
C ALA A 328 -11.92 10.79 -11.22
N THR A 329 -11.20 10.30 -10.21
CA THR A 329 -10.27 9.17 -10.32
C THR A 329 -11.01 7.86 -10.59
N LEU A 330 -12.08 7.57 -9.84
CA LEU A 330 -12.83 6.32 -9.99
C LEU A 330 -13.56 6.24 -11.32
N LYS A 331 -14.11 7.36 -11.83
CA LYS A 331 -14.67 7.43 -13.18
C LYS A 331 -13.61 7.09 -14.25
N LEU A 332 -12.42 7.66 -14.12
CA LEU A 332 -11.31 7.35 -15.06
C LEU A 332 -10.90 5.87 -14.99
N ILE A 333 -10.87 5.28 -13.82
CA ILE A 333 -10.55 3.85 -13.64
C ILE A 333 -11.65 2.96 -14.22
N ARG A 334 -12.92 3.33 -14.03
CA ARG A 334 -14.06 2.62 -14.59
C ARG A 334 -14.08 2.66 -16.12
N ASP A 335 -13.83 3.85 -16.69
CA ASP A 335 -14.07 4.16 -18.09
C ASP A 335 -12.85 3.94 -18.98
N THR A 336 -11.69 3.51 -18.41
CA THR A 336 -10.43 3.30 -19.15
C THR A 336 -9.71 2.03 -18.71
N ASP A 337 -8.69 1.65 -19.48
CA ASP A 337 -7.78 0.54 -19.24
C ASP A 337 -6.60 0.87 -18.29
N ALA A 338 -6.79 1.83 -17.36
CA ALA A 338 -5.70 2.33 -16.52
C ALA A 338 -5.03 1.24 -15.65
N CYS A 339 -5.81 0.31 -15.10
CA CYS A 339 -5.29 -0.79 -14.28
C CYS A 339 -4.44 -1.76 -15.12
N GLU A 340 -4.95 -2.14 -16.29
CA GLU A 340 -4.29 -3.05 -17.23
C GLU A 340 -3.00 -2.46 -17.75
N ARG A 341 -3.00 -1.20 -18.16
CA ARG A 341 -1.80 -0.49 -18.64
C ARG A 341 -0.74 -0.33 -17.56
N ALA A 342 -1.14 -0.05 -16.31
CA ALA A 342 -0.21 -0.01 -15.20
C ALA A 342 0.43 -1.39 -14.96
N SER A 343 -0.37 -2.45 -15.05
CA SER A 343 0.09 -3.84 -14.90
C SER A 343 1.03 -4.26 -16.04
N ALA A 344 0.71 -3.92 -17.28
CA ALA A 344 1.57 -4.16 -18.45
C ALA A 344 2.90 -3.39 -18.33
N SER A 345 2.88 -2.13 -17.86
CA SER A 345 4.10 -1.35 -17.62
C SER A 345 5.01 -2.01 -16.58
N ALA A 346 4.44 -2.55 -15.49
CA ALA A 346 5.22 -3.26 -14.48
C ALA A 346 5.77 -4.59 -15.00
N ALA A 347 5.02 -5.31 -15.83
CA ALA A 347 5.49 -6.54 -16.47
C ALA A 347 6.70 -6.28 -17.35
N LEU A 348 6.66 -5.25 -18.21
CA LEU A 348 7.80 -4.84 -19.02
C LEU A 348 9.02 -4.45 -18.18
N LEU A 349 8.81 -3.74 -17.06
CA LEU A 349 9.88 -3.39 -16.14
C LEU A 349 10.52 -4.64 -15.51
N ARG A 350 9.72 -5.59 -15.03
CA ARG A 350 10.24 -6.85 -14.45
C ARG A 350 11.06 -7.64 -15.45
N VAL A 351 10.58 -7.78 -16.68
CA VAL A 351 11.31 -8.49 -17.76
C VAL A 351 12.63 -7.78 -18.07
N GLY A 352 12.61 -6.47 -18.32
CA GLY A 352 13.81 -5.72 -18.66
C GLY A 352 14.85 -5.68 -17.53
N MET A 353 14.40 -5.54 -16.27
CA MET A 353 15.31 -5.57 -15.13
C MET A 353 15.93 -6.95 -14.91
N ASN A 354 15.15 -8.03 -15.06
CA ASN A 354 15.71 -9.38 -14.93
C ASN A 354 16.71 -9.71 -16.06
N ALA A 355 16.44 -9.27 -17.28
CA ALA A 355 17.39 -9.43 -18.39
C ALA A 355 18.71 -8.70 -18.09
N ALA A 356 18.66 -7.47 -17.59
CA ALA A 356 19.84 -6.71 -17.20
C ALA A 356 20.60 -7.35 -16.03
N LEU A 357 19.90 -7.87 -15.01
CA LEU A 357 20.53 -8.58 -13.89
C LEU A 357 21.25 -9.86 -14.35
N GLU A 358 20.65 -10.58 -15.29
CA GLU A 358 21.24 -11.79 -15.85
C GLU A 358 22.46 -11.49 -16.73
N GLU A 359 22.39 -10.47 -17.58
CA GLU A 359 23.50 -10.00 -18.42
C GLU A 359 24.72 -9.59 -17.57
N GLU A 360 24.48 -8.92 -16.44
CA GLU A 360 25.53 -8.45 -15.53
C GLU A 360 25.96 -9.53 -14.50
N GLY A 361 25.39 -10.73 -14.57
CA GLY A 361 25.72 -11.83 -13.64
C GLY A 361 25.33 -11.51 -12.18
N VAL A 362 24.34 -10.66 -11.95
CA VAL A 362 23.88 -10.31 -10.61
C VAL A 362 22.80 -11.30 -10.18
N PRO A 363 23.02 -12.13 -9.13
CA PRO A 363 22.08 -13.18 -8.72
C PRO A 363 20.91 -12.61 -7.90
N TRP A 364 20.28 -11.57 -8.39
CA TRP A 364 19.06 -10.97 -7.85
C TRP A 364 17.89 -11.28 -8.79
N ALA A 365 16.68 -10.98 -8.36
CA ALA A 365 15.51 -11.08 -9.23
C ALA A 365 14.54 -9.94 -8.97
N VAL A 366 13.78 -9.57 -10.01
CA VAL A 366 12.67 -8.63 -9.91
C VAL A 366 11.38 -9.39 -10.14
N TYR A 367 10.52 -9.40 -9.16
CA TYR A 367 9.26 -10.13 -9.15
C TYR A 367 8.09 -9.24 -8.76
N GLY A 368 6.89 -9.75 -8.88
CA GLY A 368 5.67 -9.07 -8.48
C GLY A 368 4.50 -9.41 -9.40
N VAL A 369 3.33 -8.93 -9.04
CA VAL A 369 2.09 -9.12 -9.79
C VAL A 369 1.46 -7.77 -10.12
N HIS A 370 0.62 -7.72 -11.13
CA HIS A 370 -0.07 -6.50 -11.56
C HIS A 370 0.89 -5.32 -11.72
N SER A 371 0.55 -4.14 -11.20
CA SER A 371 1.38 -2.93 -11.29
C SER A 371 2.51 -2.86 -10.25
N PHE A 372 2.76 -3.93 -9.49
CA PHE A 372 3.82 -4.00 -8.49
C PHE A 372 5.09 -4.66 -9.04
N PHE A 373 6.25 -4.22 -8.52
CA PHE A 373 7.51 -4.94 -8.65
C PHE A 373 8.32 -4.81 -7.37
N ASN A 374 9.03 -5.87 -7.02
CA ASN A 374 9.86 -5.99 -5.83
C ASN A 374 11.20 -6.61 -6.22
N PHE A 375 12.26 -6.25 -5.51
CA PHE A 375 13.58 -6.85 -5.68
C PHE A 375 13.80 -7.96 -4.66
N PHE A 376 14.15 -9.13 -5.14
CA PHE A 376 14.75 -10.18 -4.34
C PHE A 376 16.27 -10.07 -4.46
N THR A 377 16.92 -9.63 -3.38
CA THR A 377 18.35 -9.35 -3.36
C THR A 377 19.19 -10.59 -3.01
N ASN A 378 18.56 -11.75 -2.91
CA ASN A 378 19.17 -13.04 -2.66
C ASN A 378 20.17 -13.04 -1.47
N PRO A 379 19.69 -12.76 -0.24
CA PRO A 379 20.56 -12.57 0.91
C PRO A 379 21.39 -13.79 1.32
N GLU A 380 20.96 -14.97 0.91
CA GLU A 380 21.63 -16.25 1.23
C GLU A 380 22.46 -16.79 0.06
N ASN A 381 22.66 -15.99 -1.00
CA ASN A 381 23.44 -16.35 -2.19
C ASN A 381 23.01 -17.69 -2.81
N ARG A 382 21.70 -17.94 -2.89
CA ARG A 382 21.13 -19.12 -3.50
C ARG A 382 21.39 -19.12 -5.02
N GLU A 383 21.47 -20.29 -5.61
CA GLU A 383 21.52 -20.40 -7.06
C GLU A 383 20.15 -20.04 -7.64
N ILE A 384 20.09 -18.91 -8.33
CA ILE A 384 18.88 -18.43 -9.02
C ILE A 384 19.27 -17.83 -10.37
N ARG A 385 18.33 -17.92 -11.30
CA ARG A 385 18.43 -17.25 -12.60
C ARG A 385 17.37 -16.13 -12.64
N PRO A 386 17.78 -14.85 -12.80
CA PRO A 386 16.86 -13.71 -12.75
C PRO A 386 15.65 -13.85 -13.69
N THR A 387 15.89 -14.25 -14.93
CA THR A 387 14.86 -14.32 -15.99
C THR A 387 13.83 -15.45 -15.80
N THR A 388 14.15 -16.47 -14.99
CA THR A 388 13.26 -17.60 -14.71
C THR A 388 12.81 -17.68 -13.26
N PHE A 389 13.14 -16.66 -12.44
CA PHE A 389 12.76 -16.63 -11.04
C PHE A 389 11.24 -16.50 -10.87
N ASP A 390 10.65 -17.49 -10.23
CA ASP A 390 9.23 -17.46 -9.85
C ASP A 390 9.07 -17.32 -8.33
N ALA A 391 8.61 -16.14 -7.90
CA ALA A 391 8.40 -15.83 -6.50
C ALA A 391 7.26 -16.63 -5.83
N GLN A 392 6.38 -17.27 -6.61
CA GLN A 392 5.31 -18.13 -6.07
C GLN A 392 5.77 -19.59 -5.89
N ALA A 393 6.82 -20.01 -6.61
CA ALA A 393 7.36 -21.36 -6.55
C ALA A 393 8.43 -21.55 -5.46
N VAL A 394 8.95 -20.45 -4.88
CA VAL A 394 9.99 -20.53 -3.86
C VAL A 394 9.41 -20.46 -2.44
N PRO A 395 10.08 -21.09 -1.43
CA PRO A 395 9.63 -21.02 -0.05
C PRO A 395 9.52 -19.58 0.48
N ILE A 396 8.49 -19.30 1.27
CA ILE A 396 8.24 -17.98 1.85
C ILE A 396 9.43 -17.47 2.66
N GLU A 397 10.17 -18.37 3.28
CA GLU A 397 11.37 -18.09 4.07
C GLU A 397 12.45 -17.36 3.27
N TRP A 398 12.45 -17.46 1.93
CA TRP A 398 13.38 -16.73 1.06
C TRP A 398 13.12 -15.21 1.12
N PHE A 399 11.87 -14.79 1.36
CA PHE A 399 11.47 -13.39 1.44
C PHE A 399 11.64 -12.77 2.82
N LYS A 400 12.31 -13.46 3.76
CA LYS A 400 12.67 -12.89 5.07
C LYS A 400 13.34 -11.55 4.89
N ALA A 401 13.16 -10.67 5.87
CA ALA A 401 13.73 -9.34 5.84
C ALA A 401 15.24 -9.41 5.58
N ASP A 402 15.67 -8.79 4.49
CA ASP A 402 17.09 -8.66 4.19
C ASP A 402 17.70 -7.70 5.22
N LYS A 403 18.55 -8.22 6.06
CA LYS A 403 19.26 -7.45 7.10
C LYS A 403 20.44 -6.63 6.54
N ARG A 404 20.69 -6.67 5.23
CA ARG A 404 21.76 -5.90 4.56
C ARG A 404 21.33 -4.45 4.32
N GLU A 405 20.97 -3.74 5.38
CA GLU A 405 20.50 -2.35 5.32
C GLU A 405 21.42 -1.42 4.52
N ARG A 406 22.74 -1.63 4.61
CA ARG A 406 23.73 -0.84 3.84
C ARG A 406 23.59 -1.06 2.33
N LEU A 407 23.38 -2.31 1.89
CA LEU A 407 23.22 -2.65 0.48
C LEU A 407 21.93 -2.00 -0.07
N LEU A 408 20.85 -2.11 0.67
CA LEU A 408 19.57 -1.53 0.27
C LEU A 408 19.61 0.01 0.23
N ALA A 409 20.28 0.64 1.19
CA ALA A 409 20.50 2.08 1.20
C ALA A 409 21.33 2.54 -0.01
N ARG A 410 22.42 1.83 -0.33
CA ARG A 410 23.25 2.10 -1.52
C ARG A 410 22.47 1.91 -2.81
N MET A 411 21.69 0.82 -2.94
CA MET A 411 20.82 0.60 -4.10
C MET A 411 19.86 1.77 -4.30
N ARG A 412 19.24 2.25 -3.22
CA ARG A 412 18.33 3.39 -3.29
C ARG A 412 19.05 4.67 -3.73
N LEU A 413 20.23 4.97 -3.17
CA LEU A 413 21.04 6.12 -3.59
C LEU A 413 21.45 6.00 -5.06
N ALA A 414 21.90 4.81 -5.50
CA ALA A 414 22.25 4.57 -6.89
C ALA A 414 21.06 4.85 -7.83
N MET A 415 19.87 4.42 -7.46
CA MET A 415 18.67 4.73 -8.24
C MET A 415 18.38 6.23 -8.26
N LEU A 416 18.51 6.94 -7.13
CA LEU A 416 18.26 8.37 -7.05
C LEU A 416 19.27 9.18 -7.91
N VAL A 417 20.56 8.88 -7.84
CA VAL A 417 21.56 9.58 -8.70
C VAL A 417 21.34 9.31 -10.18
N HIS A 418 20.65 8.24 -10.54
CA HIS A 418 20.24 7.95 -11.92
C HIS A 418 18.81 8.45 -12.24
N GLY A 419 18.21 9.30 -11.40
CA GLY A 419 16.91 9.91 -11.66
C GLY A 419 15.73 8.95 -11.47
N ILE A 420 15.85 7.95 -10.60
CA ILE A 420 14.78 6.98 -10.32
C ILE A 420 14.49 6.97 -8.83
N ASP A 421 13.25 7.27 -8.44
CA ASP A 421 12.83 7.12 -7.04
C ASP A 421 11.94 5.89 -6.86
N LEU A 422 12.50 4.93 -6.12
CA LEU A 422 11.83 3.70 -5.74
C LEU A 422 11.16 3.83 -4.38
N LYS A 423 10.17 2.97 -4.13
CA LYS A 423 9.60 2.76 -2.80
C LYS A 423 10.70 2.29 -1.83
N SER A 424 10.66 2.79 -0.61
CA SER A 424 11.74 2.65 0.39
C SER A 424 12.18 1.22 0.75
N TRP A 425 11.45 0.19 0.30
CA TRP A 425 11.58 -1.20 0.75
C TRP A 425 11.93 -2.23 -0.33
N ARG A 426 12.58 -1.89 -1.40
CA ARG A 426 12.94 -2.85 -2.45
C ARG A 426 11.93 -3.00 -3.57
N GLY A 427 11.26 -1.95 -3.99
CA GLY A 427 10.32 -2.10 -5.09
C GLY A 427 9.71 -0.80 -5.55
N GLY A 428 8.70 -0.93 -6.36
CA GLY A 428 7.98 0.20 -6.89
C GLY A 428 6.58 -0.17 -7.38
N ILE A 429 5.89 0.86 -7.83
CA ILE A 429 4.55 0.75 -8.38
C ILE A 429 4.55 1.45 -9.73
N ALA A 430 4.24 0.71 -10.79
CA ALA A 430 4.13 1.27 -12.12
C ALA A 430 2.78 1.96 -12.34
N ARG A 431 2.75 2.83 -13.32
CA ARG A 431 1.60 3.58 -13.80
C ARG A 431 1.35 3.28 -15.27
N PRO A 432 0.17 3.63 -15.83
CA PRO A 432 -0.10 3.46 -17.24
C PRO A 432 0.99 4.11 -18.11
N ALA A 433 1.54 3.37 -19.04
CA ALA A 433 2.44 3.93 -20.04
C ALA A 433 1.70 5.01 -20.85
N GLY A 434 2.35 6.15 -21.11
CA GLY A 434 1.73 7.28 -21.83
C GLY A 434 1.01 8.30 -20.93
N SER A 435 0.98 8.12 -19.60
CA SER A 435 0.64 9.19 -18.65
C SER A 435 1.74 10.29 -18.61
N THR A 436 2.77 10.17 -19.45
CA THR A 436 3.78 11.19 -19.66
C THR A 436 3.28 12.18 -20.69
N TRP A 437 2.98 13.34 -20.26
CA TRP A 437 2.73 14.53 -21.04
C TRP A 437 4.01 14.90 -21.80
N ARG A 438 4.15 14.47 -23.09
CA ARG A 438 5.28 14.55 -24.02
C ARG A 438 6.48 13.63 -23.70
N ARG A 439 6.88 12.85 -24.71
CA ARG A 439 8.14 12.11 -24.73
C ARG A 439 9.30 13.10 -24.65
N PRO A 440 10.26 12.93 -23.73
CA PRO A 440 11.56 13.55 -23.92
C PRO A 440 12.27 12.88 -25.11
N PRO A 441 13.04 13.63 -25.93
CA PRO A 441 13.83 13.03 -26.97
C PRO A 441 14.90 12.12 -26.35
N GLN A 442 14.98 10.92 -26.88
CA GLN A 442 16.09 9.97 -26.75
C GLN A 442 16.71 9.75 -25.36
N GLN A 443 16.13 8.88 -24.56
CA GLN A 443 16.91 8.13 -23.56
C GLN A 443 17.00 6.65 -23.99
N ARG A 444 17.86 6.38 -24.97
CA ARG A 444 18.47 5.06 -25.18
C ARG A 444 19.64 4.93 -24.20
N ARG A 445 19.41 4.74 -22.93
CA ARG A 445 20.33 4.23 -21.88
C ARG A 445 19.58 4.24 -20.56
N CYS A 446 18.69 3.27 -20.36
CA CYS A 446 17.93 3.18 -19.09
C CYS A 446 18.67 2.43 -17.96
N TRP A 447 19.87 1.87 -18.19
CA TRP A 447 20.47 0.94 -17.26
C TRP A 447 21.99 1.08 -17.03
N PRO A 448 22.54 2.29 -16.73
CA PRO A 448 23.98 2.42 -16.46
C PRO A 448 24.42 1.81 -15.11
N TRP A 449 23.49 1.43 -14.25
CA TRP A 449 23.81 0.95 -12.90
C TRP A 449 24.27 -0.51 -12.83
N ALA A 450 23.84 -1.34 -13.77
CA ALA A 450 24.26 -2.72 -13.83
C ALA A 450 25.80 -2.88 -14.01
N MET A 451 26.43 -1.94 -14.68
CA MET A 451 27.89 -1.95 -14.93
C MET A 451 28.79 -1.53 -13.75
N ARG A 452 28.25 -1.18 -12.56
CA ARG A 452 29.04 -0.56 -11.48
C ARG A 452 29.01 -1.32 -10.15
N TRP A 453 28.62 -2.59 -10.15
CA TRP A 453 28.57 -3.42 -8.96
C TRP A 453 29.71 -4.45 -8.84
N ARG A 454 30.80 -4.30 -9.63
CA ARG A 454 32.04 -5.07 -9.46
C ARG A 454 33.01 -4.38 -8.52
#